data_627cdd2bbe654638bb8505c7a0083fe7
#
_entry.id   627cdd2bbe654638bb8505c7a0083fe7
#
_cell.length_a   1.000
_cell.length_b   1.000
_cell.length_c   1.000
_cell.angle_alpha   90.00
_cell.angle_beta   90.00
_cell.angle_gamma   90.00
#
_symmetry.space_group_name_H-M   'P 1'
#
loop_
_entity.id
_entity.type
_entity.pdbx_description
1 polymer ?
#
loop_
_entity_poly.entity_id
_entity_poly.type
_entity_poly.pdbx_seq_one_letter_code
_entity_poly.pdbx_strand_id
1 'polypeptide(L)'
;MRWVLVCLFLLVLCPVALAQSGTIKLLALSENPDGSTSGTVASLSLELRPGTERVFLETIPLTRVATQISMRFAQQIACKEYDVECGDKDFVYTIVAQPGLVGGPSAGAADT
;
A
#
# COMPACT_ATOMS: atom_id res chain seq x y z
N MET A 1 -38.84 -9.37 25.07
CA MET A 1 -38.92 -8.29 24.10
C MET A 1 -37.89 -7.18 24.38
N ARG A 2 -37.77 -6.70 25.58
CA ARG A 2 -36.75 -5.64 25.90
C ARG A 2 -35.30 -6.07 25.62
N TRP A 3 -34.95 -7.31 25.87
CA TRP A 3 -33.61 -7.86 25.61
C TRP A 3 -33.30 -8.01 24.11
N VAL A 4 -34.32 -8.34 23.32
CA VAL A 4 -34.17 -8.44 21.85
C VAL A 4 -33.93 -7.08 21.25
N LEU A 5 -34.59 -6.04 21.73
CA LEU A 5 -34.37 -4.66 21.28
C LEU A 5 -32.97 -4.14 21.66
N VAL A 6 -32.47 -4.50 22.83
CA VAL A 6 -31.12 -4.14 23.27
C VAL A 6 -30.05 -4.84 22.40
N CYS A 7 -30.24 -6.13 22.11
CA CYS A 7 -29.34 -6.86 21.20
C CYS A 7 -29.38 -6.30 19.78
N LEU A 8 -30.55 -5.92 19.28
CA LEU A 8 -30.71 -5.31 17.96
C LEU A 8 -30.02 -3.92 17.92
N PHE A 9 -30.13 -3.15 18.97
CA PHE A 9 -29.49 -1.85 19.08
C PHE A 9 -27.95 -1.95 19.17
N LEU A 10 -27.44 -2.97 19.87
CA LEU A 10 -26.00 -3.27 19.93
C LEU A 10 -25.42 -3.72 18.59
N LEU A 11 -26.19 -4.43 17.79
CA LEU A 11 -25.79 -4.85 16.44
C LEU A 11 -25.66 -3.67 15.47
N VAL A 12 -26.47 -2.64 15.62
CA VAL A 12 -26.43 -1.42 14.77
C VAL A 12 -25.24 -0.52 15.13
N LEU A 13 -24.72 -0.63 16.34
CA LEU A 13 -23.57 0.15 16.82
C LEU A 13 -22.20 -0.50 16.54
N CYS A 14 -22.17 -1.65 15.87
CA CYS A 14 -20.92 -2.28 15.49
C CYS A 14 -20.26 -1.40 14.40
N PRO A 15 -19.13 -0.70 14.68
CA PRO A 15 -18.45 0.07 13.66
C PRO A 15 -17.90 -0.89 12.61
N VAL A 16 -18.43 -0.79 11.41
CA VAL A 16 -17.85 -1.50 10.26
C VAL A 16 -16.50 -0.83 10.01
N ALA A 17 -15.42 -1.48 10.42
CA ALA A 17 -14.08 -1.06 10.07
C ALA A 17 -13.90 -1.28 8.56
N LEU A 18 -14.17 -0.24 7.77
CA LEU A 18 -13.93 -0.26 6.34
C LEU A 18 -12.42 -0.15 6.11
N ALA A 19 -11.83 -1.25 5.63
CA ALA A 19 -10.47 -1.21 5.10
C ALA A 19 -10.48 -0.32 3.85
N GLN A 20 -9.61 0.69 3.83
CA GLN A 20 -9.43 1.55 2.67
C GLN A 20 -8.34 0.94 1.79
N SER A 21 -8.63 0.72 0.52
CA SER A 21 -7.67 0.20 -0.44
C SER A 21 -7.78 0.90 -1.79
N GLY A 22 -6.66 0.99 -2.49
CA GLY A 22 -6.59 1.52 -3.84
C GLY A 22 -5.51 0.79 -4.63
N THR A 23 -5.69 0.75 -5.95
CA THR A 23 -4.72 0.14 -6.86
C THR A 23 -4.48 1.03 -8.06
N ILE A 24 -3.21 1.22 -8.42
CA ILE A 24 -2.80 1.96 -9.61
C ILE A 24 -1.83 1.13 -10.45
N LYS A 25 -1.71 1.49 -11.72
CA LYS A 25 -0.70 0.96 -12.62
C LYS A 25 0.48 1.92 -12.67
N LEU A 26 1.69 1.37 -12.66
CA LEU A 26 2.91 2.15 -12.79
C LEU A 26 3.83 1.53 -13.84
N LEU A 27 4.68 2.37 -14.40
CA LEU A 27 5.76 1.93 -15.28
C LEU A 27 6.99 1.60 -14.43
N ALA A 28 7.55 0.45 -14.66
CA ALA A 28 8.74 -0.04 -13.97
C ALA A 28 9.79 -0.51 -14.97
N LEU A 29 11.04 -0.56 -14.52
CA LEU A 29 12.12 -1.18 -15.26
C LEU A 29 12.32 -2.60 -14.73
N SER A 30 12.39 -3.54 -15.65
CA SER A 30 12.73 -4.94 -15.38
C SER A 30 14.13 -5.21 -15.89
N GLU A 31 14.97 -5.78 -15.07
CA GLU A 31 16.28 -6.28 -15.49
C GLU A 31 16.13 -7.70 -15.99
N ASN A 32 16.59 -7.94 -17.22
CA ASN A 32 16.62 -9.26 -17.83
C ASN A 32 17.86 -10.05 -17.38
N PRO A 33 17.84 -11.39 -17.48
CA PRO A 33 19.00 -12.21 -17.10
C PRO A 33 20.29 -11.91 -17.87
N ASP A 34 20.18 -11.28 -19.06
CA ASP A 34 21.32 -10.87 -19.90
C ASP A 34 21.90 -9.51 -19.51
N GLY A 35 21.36 -8.84 -18.46
CA GLY A 35 21.78 -7.52 -18.00
C GLY A 35 21.13 -6.35 -18.75
N SER A 36 20.27 -6.60 -19.75
CA SER A 36 19.49 -5.55 -20.38
C SER A 36 18.29 -5.13 -19.53
N THR A 37 17.79 -3.92 -19.76
CA THR A 37 16.60 -3.40 -19.11
C THR A 37 15.46 -3.27 -20.11
N SER A 38 14.25 -3.60 -19.68
CA SER A 38 13.02 -3.39 -20.43
C SER A 38 11.98 -2.71 -19.58
N GLY A 39 11.13 -1.90 -20.22
CA GLY A 39 9.97 -1.31 -19.56
C GLY A 39 8.91 -2.38 -19.32
N THR A 40 8.29 -2.34 -18.14
CA THR A 40 7.18 -3.22 -17.79
C THR A 40 6.10 -2.44 -17.06
N VAL A 41 4.92 -3.02 -16.98
CA VAL A 41 3.81 -2.46 -16.19
C VAL A 41 3.68 -3.27 -14.92
N ALA A 42 3.68 -2.58 -13.79
CA ALA A 42 3.42 -3.17 -12.49
C ALA A 42 2.09 -2.66 -11.93
N SER A 43 1.52 -3.41 -11.02
CA SER A 43 0.38 -2.99 -10.21
C SER A 43 0.89 -2.64 -8.82
N LEU A 44 0.56 -1.45 -8.34
CA LEU A 44 0.80 -1.03 -6.97
C LEU A 44 -0.54 -0.94 -6.26
N SER A 45 -0.68 -1.66 -5.18
CA SER A 45 -1.84 -1.61 -4.30
C SER A 45 -1.43 -1.08 -2.94
N LEU A 46 -2.23 -0.19 -2.40
CA LEU A 46 -2.13 0.28 -1.02
C LEU A 46 -3.37 -0.14 -0.25
N GLU A 47 -3.18 -0.74 0.89
CA GLU A 47 -4.24 -1.05 1.85
C GLU A 47 -3.91 -0.39 3.19
N LEU A 48 -4.84 0.36 3.73
CA LEU A 48 -4.76 0.92 5.07
C LEU A 48 -5.48 -0.01 6.04
N ARG A 49 -4.78 -0.45 7.08
CA ARG A 49 -5.32 -1.29 8.15
C ARG A 49 -5.17 -0.59 9.49
N PRO A 50 -6.03 -0.88 10.47
CA PRO A 50 -5.79 -0.45 11.85
C PRO A 50 -4.43 -0.93 12.34
N GLY A 51 -3.64 -0.04 12.94
CA GLY A 51 -2.29 -0.38 13.39
C GLY A 51 -1.58 0.77 14.07
N THR A 52 -0.27 0.83 13.89
CA THR A 52 0.63 1.75 14.60
C THR A 52 1.62 2.45 13.67
N GLU A 53 1.16 2.92 12.52
CA GLU A 53 1.96 3.67 11.54
C GLU A 53 3.13 2.88 10.95
N ARG A 54 2.98 1.56 10.82
CA ARG A 54 4.00 0.71 10.21
C ARG A 54 3.81 0.64 8.70
N VAL A 55 4.90 0.48 7.98
CA VAL A 55 4.92 0.29 6.53
C VAL A 55 5.34 -1.14 6.23
N PHE A 56 4.48 -1.87 5.56
CA PHE A 56 4.73 -3.21 5.07
C PHE A 56 4.82 -3.18 3.55
N LEU A 57 5.76 -3.90 3.01
CA LEU A 57 5.97 -4.00 1.58
C LEU A 57 6.03 -5.46 1.16
N GLU A 58 5.12 -5.85 0.30
CA GLU A 58 5.13 -7.13 -0.41
C GLU A 58 5.40 -6.88 -1.89
N THR A 59 6.36 -7.58 -2.44
CA THR A 59 6.74 -7.43 -3.85
C THR A 59 6.91 -8.78 -4.52
N ILE A 60 6.34 -8.89 -5.72
CA ILE A 60 6.46 -10.07 -6.57
C ILE A 60 6.80 -9.60 -7.99
N PRO A 61 8.03 -9.76 -8.44
CA PRO A 61 9.23 -10.24 -7.75
C PRO A 61 9.82 -9.22 -6.78
N LEU A 62 10.99 -9.51 -6.20
CA LEU A 62 11.66 -8.63 -5.24
C LEU A 62 11.98 -7.26 -5.84
N THR A 63 11.94 -6.23 -5.00
CA THR A 63 12.32 -4.85 -5.39
C THR A 63 13.71 -4.49 -4.86
N ARG A 64 14.27 -3.44 -5.44
CA ARG A 64 15.49 -2.83 -4.96
C ARG A 64 15.26 -2.04 -3.66
N VAL A 65 16.33 -1.86 -2.90
CA VAL A 65 16.31 -1.08 -1.64
C VAL A 65 15.83 0.36 -1.89
N ALA A 66 16.17 0.97 -3.02
CA ALA A 66 15.73 2.31 -3.36
C ALA A 66 14.20 2.43 -3.41
N THR A 67 13.50 1.44 -3.95
CA THR A 67 12.04 1.42 -3.98
C THR A 67 11.45 1.35 -2.57
N GLN A 68 12.03 0.51 -1.71
CA GLN A 68 11.58 0.39 -0.32
C GLN A 68 11.74 1.70 0.46
N ILE A 69 12.85 2.41 0.26
CA ILE A 69 13.09 3.71 0.88
C ILE A 69 12.09 4.75 0.36
N SER A 70 11.85 4.77 -0.96
CA SER A 70 10.91 5.70 -1.59
C SER A 70 9.49 5.55 -1.06
N MET A 71 9.03 4.32 -0.87
CA MET A 71 7.69 4.06 -0.32
C MET A 71 7.53 4.57 1.10
N ARG A 72 8.54 4.36 1.96
CA ARG A 72 8.51 4.88 3.32
C ARG A 72 8.51 6.41 3.35
N PHE A 73 9.25 7.02 2.44
CA PHE A 73 9.31 8.47 2.31
C PHE A 73 8.00 9.04 1.77
N ALA A 74 7.39 8.40 0.78
CA ALA A 74 6.09 8.78 0.24
C ALA A 74 4.99 8.74 1.32
N GLN A 75 4.97 7.72 2.15
CA GLN A 75 4.05 7.63 3.28
C GLN A 75 4.22 8.79 4.25
N GLN A 76 5.45 9.15 4.60
CA GLN A 76 5.72 10.28 5.50
C GLN A 76 5.23 11.61 4.90
N ILE A 77 5.48 11.84 3.61
CA ILE A 77 5.01 13.03 2.90
C ILE A 77 3.48 13.05 2.86
N ALA A 78 2.84 11.96 2.47
CA ALA A 78 1.39 11.89 2.38
C ALA A 78 0.71 12.21 3.73
N CYS A 79 1.20 11.64 4.82
CA CYS A 79 0.67 11.91 6.15
C CYS A 79 0.87 13.37 6.60
N LYS A 80 2.00 13.98 6.23
CA LYS A 80 2.33 15.34 6.62
C LYS A 80 1.61 16.39 5.78
N GLU A 81 1.61 16.22 4.44
CA GLU A 81 1.11 17.25 3.52
C GLU A 81 -0.41 17.25 3.37
N TYR A 82 -1.04 16.11 3.53
CA TYR A 82 -2.50 15.97 3.36
C TYR A 82 -3.28 15.92 4.68
N ASP A 83 -2.63 16.18 5.79
CA ASP A 83 -3.23 16.19 7.14
C ASP A 83 -4.04 14.93 7.44
N VAL A 84 -3.50 13.78 7.03
CA VAL A 84 -4.12 12.48 7.26
C VAL A 84 -3.68 11.94 8.61
N GLU A 85 -4.64 11.47 9.40
CA GLU A 85 -4.35 10.77 10.65
C GLU A 85 -3.76 9.39 10.35
N CYS A 86 -2.44 9.28 10.44
CA CYS A 86 -1.69 8.06 10.11
C CYS A 86 -1.28 7.22 11.32
N GLY A 87 -1.31 7.80 12.52
CA GLY A 87 -0.77 7.17 13.73
C GLY A 87 -1.48 5.89 14.16
N ASP A 88 -2.73 5.71 13.76
CA ASP A 88 -3.57 4.55 14.06
C ASP A 88 -3.70 3.56 12.90
N LYS A 89 -2.92 3.73 11.83
CA LYS A 89 -3.00 2.92 10.62
C LYS A 89 -1.66 2.33 10.23
N ASP A 90 -1.70 1.10 9.73
CA ASP A 90 -0.60 0.47 9.03
C ASP A 90 -0.80 0.61 7.52
N PHE A 91 0.28 0.82 6.80
CA PHE A 91 0.32 0.95 5.34
C PHE A 91 0.86 -0.34 4.75
N VAL A 92 0.05 -1.03 3.97
CA VAL A 92 0.43 -2.27 3.30
C VAL A 92 0.50 -2.03 1.81
N TYR A 93 1.70 -1.95 1.27
CA TYR A 93 1.96 -1.82 -0.15
C TYR A 93 2.21 -3.19 -0.77
N THR A 94 1.57 -3.44 -1.90
CA THR A 94 1.80 -4.66 -2.70
C THR A 94 2.14 -4.27 -4.13
N ILE A 95 3.30 -4.70 -4.60
CA ILE A 95 3.73 -4.52 -5.99
C ILE A 95 3.79 -5.87 -6.68
N VAL A 96 3.06 -5.98 -7.78
CA VAL A 96 3.09 -7.17 -8.64
C VAL A 96 3.47 -6.77 -10.05
N ALA A 97 4.52 -7.38 -10.57
CA ALA A 97 5.04 -7.11 -11.91
C ALA A 97 5.36 -8.41 -12.65
N GLN A 98 5.72 -8.28 -13.91
CA GLN A 98 6.31 -9.36 -14.72
C GLN A 98 7.63 -9.83 -14.08
N PRO A 99 8.09 -11.08 -14.37
CA PRO A 99 9.35 -11.59 -13.83
C PRO A 99 10.51 -10.61 -14.08
N GLY A 100 11.31 -10.37 -13.05
CA GLY A 100 12.41 -9.42 -13.06
C GLY A 100 12.49 -8.63 -11.77
N LEU A 101 13.45 -7.71 -11.68
CA LEU A 101 13.61 -6.83 -10.53
C LEU A 101 12.83 -5.52 -10.78
N VAL A 102 11.92 -5.20 -9.89
CA VAL A 102 11.15 -3.95 -9.97
C VAL A 102 11.90 -2.84 -9.24
N GLY A 103 11.98 -1.68 -9.85
CA GLY A 103 12.62 -0.53 -9.26
C GLY A 103 12.43 0.74 -10.07
N GLY A 104 13.02 1.82 -9.58
CA GLY A 104 13.02 3.12 -10.21
C GLY A 104 12.22 4.18 -9.45
N PRO A 105 12.46 5.47 -9.76
CA PRO A 105 11.81 6.58 -9.06
C PRO A 105 10.30 6.67 -9.29
N SER A 106 9.79 6.09 -10.39
CA SER A 106 8.36 6.09 -10.70
C SER A 106 7.52 5.31 -9.68
N ALA A 107 8.09 4.25 -9.09
CA ALA A 107 7.40 3.51 -8.04
C ALA A 107 7.15 4.40 -6.81
N GLY A 108 8.16 5.12 -6.36
CA GLY A 108 8.04 6.04 -5.22
C GLY A 108 7.08 7.22 -5.51
N ALA A 109 7.05 7.75 -6.73
CA ALA A 109 6.13 8.81 -7.11
C ALA A 109 4.67 8.35 -7.12
N ALA A 110 4.41 7.10 -7.46
CA ALA A 110 3.08 6.51 -7.46
C ALA A 110 2.53 6.30 -6.04
N ASP A 111 3.42 6.18 -5.06
CA ASP A 111 3.07 5.97 -3.65
C ASP A 111 2.65 7.26 -2.93
N THR A 112 2.94 8.41 -3.51
CA THR A 112 2.61 9.71 -2.94
C THR A 112 1.21 10.14 -3.28
#